data_3a1ff84cf8840f897a0f217f88052c85
#
_entry.id   3a1ff84cf8840f897a0f217f88052c85
#
_cell.length_a   1.000
_cell.length_b   1.000
_cell.length_c   1.000
_cell.angle_alpha   90.00
_cell.angle_beta   90.00
_cell.angle_gamma   90.00
#
_symmetry.space_group_name_H-M   'P 1'
#
loop_
_entity.id
_entity.type
_entity.pdbx_description
1 polymer ?
#
loop_
_entity_poly.entity_id
_entity_poly.type
_entity_poly.pdbx_seq_one_letter_code
_entity_poly.pdbx_strand_id
1 'polypeptide(L)'
;MTALQTIAVAFAMFSALPMPQFDWNEKNMRYALCAFPLVGVVCGALWCICGVLPLPAAARAAGFCLVPVWVTGGIHLDGYADTCDALSSYGDTAKKLEILKDPHCGAFAVIRLCSYFAAYFALCGCVAFTPRVGVLWTLALVGERALSGLAVAAFPLAKNTGLAHTFATAADRVRVRQVLAVLYAMLAVGLTALGGWALVLAAGCVFARYYVVAKKQFGGVTGDLAGWFLQKCEIWMLAALAACQWLGVL
;
A
#
# COMPACT_ATOMS: atom_id res chain seq x y z
N MET A 1 22.04 2.11 16.76
CA MET A 1 22.43 2.07 15.33
C MET A 1 21.55 1.13 14.53
N THR A 2 21.24 -0.07 14.97
CA THR A 2 20.45 -1.06 14.19
C THR A 2 19.02 -0.59 13.84
N ALA A 3 18.31 0.09 14.75
CA ALA A 3 16.94 0.57 14.48
C ALA A 3 16.89 1.63 13.38
N LEU A 4 17.82 2.59 13.39
CA LEU A 4 17.93 3.60 12.33
C LEU A 4 18.28 2.98 10.98
N GLN A 5 19.17 1.99 10.96
CA GLN A 5 19.49 1.25 9.75
C GLN A 5 18.28 0.46 9.22
N THR A 6 17.49 -0.15 10.11
CA THR A 6 16.25 -0.85 9.73
C THR A 6 15.24 0.10 9.07
N ILE A 7 15.07 1.30 9.63
CA ILE A 7 14.20 2.34 9.05
C ILE A 7 14.76 2.77 7.68
N ALA A 8 16.06 3.04 7.59
CA ALA A 8 16.69 3.44 6.33
C ALA A 8 16.53 2.36 5.23
N VAL A 9 16.72 1.08 5.57
CA VAL A 9 16.48 -0.04 4.63
C VAL A 9 15.03 -0.09 4.19
N ALA A 10 14.07 0.08 5.10
CA ALA A 10 12.65 0.10 4.73
C ALA A 10 12.32 1.28 3.80
N PHE A 11 12.81 2.48 4.10
CA PHE A 11 12.58 3.65 3.25
C PHE A 11 13.30 3.52 1.89
N ALA A 12 14.55 3.05 1.86
CA ALA A 12 15.28 2.81 0.62
C ALA A 12 14.57 1.80 -0.29
N MET A 13 13.83 0.85 0.28
CA MET A 13 13.10 -0.16 -0.49
C MET A 13 11.70 0.27 -0.91
N PHE A 14 10.97 0.94 -0.02
CA PHE A 14 9.54 1.22 -0.21
C PHE A 14 9.22 2.68 -0.52
N SER A 15 10.26 3.51 -0.70
CA SER A 15 10.09 4.92 -1.08
C SER A 15 11.21 5.40 -2.01
N ALA A 16 10.95 6.49 -2.72
CA ALA A 16 11.94 7.21 -3.52
C ALA A 16 12.70 8.27 -2.73
N LEU A 17 12.48 8.34 -1.41
CA LEU A 17 13.14 9.32 -0.56
C LEU A 17 14.63 8.98 -0.46
N PRO A 18 15.52 9.99 -0.58
CA PRO A 18 16.96 9.77 -0.48
C PRO A 18 17.33 9.29 0.92
N MET A 19 17.84 8.08 1.02
CA MET A 19 18.26 7.46 2.27
C MET A 19 19.73 7.10 2.23
N PRO A 20 20.45 7.14 3.38
CA PRO A 20 21.79 6.59 3.47
C PRO A 20 21.79 5.12 3.03
N GLN A 21 22.72 4.75 2.16
CA GLN A 21 22.86 3.38 1.69
C GLN A 21 23.57 2.54 2.76
N PHE A 22 23.00 1.41 3.11
CA PHE A 22 23.56 0.42 4.02
C PHE A 22 23.58 -0.94 3.33
N ASP A 23 24.60 -1.73 3.59
CA ASP A 23 24.59 -3.14 3.17
C ASP A 23 23.47 -3.87 3.88
N TRP A 24 22.67 -4.58 3.11
CA TRP A 24 21.55 -5.35 3.64
C TRP A 24 22.08 -6.61 4.34
N ASN A 25 21.74 -6.76 5.59
CA ASN A 25 22.13 -7.89 6.41
C ASN A 25 20.96 -8.35 7.29
N GLU A 26 21.05 -9.54 7.85
CA GLU A 26 20.00 -10.13 8.67
C GLU A 26 19.57 -9.23 9.85
N LYS A 27 20.48 -8.42 10.41
CA LYS A 27 20.19 -7.58 11.56
C LYS A 27 19.32 -6.39 11.21
N ASN A 28 19.62 -5.69 10.07
CA ASN A 28 18.87 -4.49 9.67
C ASN A 28 17.63 -4.82 8.84
N MET A 29 17.54 -6.00 8.23
CA MET A 29 16.36 -6.47 7.51
C MET A 29 15.33 -7.15 8.41
N ARG A 30 15.74 -7.66 9.57
CA ARG A 30 14.93 -8.48 10.48
C ARG A 30 13.56 -7.88 10.81
N TYR A 31 13.47 -6.56 10.94
CA TYR A 31 12.26 -5.81 11.28
C TYR A 31 11.90 -4.72 10.24
N ALA A 32 12.47 -4.77 9.04
CA ALA A 32 12.22 -3.78 8.00
C ALA A 32 10.72 -3.69 7.62
N LEU A 33 10.00 -4.82 7.61
CA LEU A 33 8.56 -4.83 7.40
C LEU A 33 7.78 -4.09 8.50
N CYS A 34 8.29 -4.04 9.74
CA CYS A 34 7.69 -3.26 10.81
C CYS A 34 7.91 -1.75 10.64
N ALA A 35 8.93 -1.33 9.90
CA ALA A 35 9.21 0.06 9.59
C ALA A 35 8.45 0.55 8.33
N PHE A 36 7.93 -0.36 7.51
CA PHE A 36 7.17 -0.01 6.30
C PHE A 36 5.97 0.93 6.56
N PRO A 37 5.16 0.77 7.62
CA PRO A 37 4.10 1.70 7.96
C PRO A 37 4.54 3.17 8.11
N LEU A 38 5.81 3.45 8.44
CA LEU A 38 6.34 4.80 8.53
C LEU A 38 6.33 5.54 7.18
N VAL A 39 6.45 4.84 6.07
CA VAL A 39 6.26 5.43 4.73
C VAL A 39 4.83 5.98 4.59
N GLY A 40 3.84 5.29 5.19
CA GLY A 40 2.45 5.77 5.27
C GLY A 40 2.30 7.07 6.06
N VAL A 41 3.09 7.25 7.13
CA VAL A 41 3.12 8.50 7.89
C VAL A 41 3.60 9.65 7.01
N VAL A 42 4.66 9.44 6.22
CA VAL A 42 5.19 10.47 5.30
C VAL A 42 4.17 10.80 4.21
N CYS A 43 3.56 9.78 3.59
CA CYS A 43 2.49 10.01 2.61
C CYS A 43 1.34 10.84 3.21
N GLY A 44 0.87 10.45 4.40
CA GLY A 44 -0.22 11.15 5.10
C GLY A 44 0.15 12.59 5.49
N ALA A 45 1.37 12.82 5.97
CA ALA A 45 1.84 14.16 6.33
C ALA A 45 1.88 15.08 5.09
N LEU A 46 2.45 14.62 3.98
CA LEU A 46 2.48 15.39 2.73
C LEU A 46 1.07 15.59 2.15
N TRP A 47 0.19 14.60 2.27
CA TRP A 47 -1.20 14.74 1.90
C TRP A 47 -1.92 15.82 2.74
N CYS A 48 -1.67 15.86 4.05
CA CYS A 48 -2.19 16.92 4.94
C CYS A 48 -1.63 18.29 4.57
N ILE A 49 -0.34 18.41 4.27
CA ILE A 49 0.26 19.66 3.79
C ILE A 49 -0.46 20.12 2.51
N CYS A 50 -0.68 19.23 1.56
CA CYS A 50 -1.43 19.53 0.33
C CYS A 50 -2.85 20.02 0.64
N GLY A 51 -3.49 19.45 1.66
CA GLY A 51 -4.85 19.79 2.08
C GLY A 51 -4.98 21.20 2.69
N VAL A 52 -3.97 21.65 3.43
CA VAL A 52 -3.98 22.99 4.08
C VAL A 52 -3.49 24.11 3.18
N LEU A 53 -2.79 23.81 2.10
CA LEU A 53 -2.33 24.81 1.15
C LEU A 53 -3.51 25.45 0.42
N PRO A 54 -3.45 26.76 0.13
CA PRO A 54 -4.49 27.51 -0.57
C PRO A 54 -4.47 27.21 -2.09
N LEU A 55 -4.62 25.93 -2.45
CA LEU A 55 -4.59 25.48 -3.83
C LEU A 55 -5.99 25.49 -4.46
N PRO A 56 -6.12 25.76 -5.76
CA PRO A 56 -7.32 25.49 -6.51
C PRO A 56 -7.75 24.02 -6.38
N ALA A 57 -9.05 23.73 -6.40
CA ALA A 57 -9.60 22.39 -6.15
C ALA A 57 -8.95 21.30 -7.03
N ALA A 58 -8.76 21.57 -8.32
CA ALA A 58 -8.12 20.61 -9.23
C ALA A 58 -6.64 20.36 -8.89
N ALA A 59 -5.88 21.41 -8.50
CA ALA A 59 -4.48 21.28 -8.11
C ALA A 59 -4.35 20.51 -6.79
N ARG A 60 -5.25 20.74 -5.82
CA ARG A 60 -5.30 19.98 -4.57
C ARG A 60 -5.64 18.51 -4.82
N ALA A 61 -6.62 18.22 -5.68
CA ALA A 61 -6.96 16.84 -6.06
C ALA A 61 -5.77 16.13 -6.74
N ALA A 62 -5.06 16.83 -7.63
CA ALA A 62 -3.82 16.32 -8.24
C ALA A 62 -2.73 16.05 -7.20
N GLY A 63 -2.54 16.96 -6.24
CA GLY A 63 -1.60 16.75 -5.14
C GLY A 63 -1.96 15.53 -4.30
N PHE A 64 -3.22 15.38 -3.91
CA PHE A 64 -3.71 14.21 -3.19
C PHE A 64 -3.47 12.90 -3.96
N CYS A 65 -3.68 12.94 -5.28
CA CYS A 65 -3.49 11.79 -6.16
C CYS A 65 -1.99 11.43 -6.31
N LEU A 66 -1.10 12.42 -6.43
CA LEU A 66 0.29 12.21 -6.79
C LEU A 66 1.24 12.06 -5.59
N VAL A 67 0.86 12.52 -4.39
CA VAL A 67 1.68 12.39 -3.19
C VAL A 67 2.13 10.95 -2.93
N PRO A 68 1.27 9.92 -2.93
CA PRO A 68 1.70 8.55 -2.74
C PRO A 68 2.69 8.08 -3.84
N VAL A 69 2.48 8.51 -5.07
CA VAL A 69 3.34 8.18 -6.22
C VAL A 69 4.74 8.77 -6.04
N TRP A 70 4.83 10.06 -5.68
CA TRP A 70 6.11 10.73 -5.46
C TRP A 70 6.88 10.15 -4.28
N VAL A 71 6.20 9.86 -3.18
CA VAL A 71 6.84 9.28 -2.00
C VAL A 71 7.36 7.87 -2.28
N THR A 72 6.60 7.06 -3.01
CA THR A 72 6.96 5.65 -3.26
C THR A 72 7.77 5.45 -4.53
N GLY A 73 7.93 6.49 -5.36
CA GLY A 73 8.58 6.36 -6.66
C GLY A 73 7.82 5.48 -7.65
N GLY A 74 6.54 5.19 -7.36
CA GLY A 74 5.70 4.37 -8.24
C GLY A 74 5.87 2.85 -8.06
N ILE A 75 6.72 2.36 -7.15
CA ILE A 75 6.97 0.91 -6.98
C ILE A 75 5.70 0.09 -6.73
N HIS A 76 4.71 0.67 -6.04
CA HIS A 76 3.45 -0.02 -5.79
C HIS A 76 2.51 0.01 -7.02
N LEU A 77 2.59 1.06 -7.82
CA LEU A 77 1.87 1.17 -9.09
C LEU A 77 2.42 0.20 -10.13
N ASP A 78 3.73 0.02 -10.15
CA ASP A 78 4.40 -0.98 -10.97
C ASP A 78 3.86 -2.37 -10.67
N GLY A 79 3.92 -2.80 -9.42
CA GLY A 79 3.32 -4.08 -9.00
C GLY A 79 1.81 -4.17 -9.25
N TYR A 80 1.08 -3.05 -9.18
CA TYR A 80 -0.34 -3.00 -9.54
C TYR A 80 -0.54 -3.28 -11.04
N ALA A 81 0.26 -2.65 -11.89
CA ALA A 81 0.21 -2.81 -13.33
C ALA A 81 0.48 -4.26 -13.75
N ASP A 82 1.58 -4.82 -13.28
CA ASP A 82 2.01 -6.19 -13.57
C ASP A 82 0.98 -7.22 -13.11
N THR A 83 0.46 -7.04 -11.89
CA THR A 83 -0.59 -7.92 -11.36
C THR A 83 -1.88 -7.81 -12.17
N CYS A 84 -2.26 -6.60 -12.59
CA CYS A 84 -3.43 -6.42 -13.44
C CYS A 84 -3.29 -7.07 -14.81
N ASP A 85 -2.10 -6.99 -15.41
CA ASP A 85 -1.82 -7.66 -16.68
C ASP A 85 -1.86 -9.18 -16.53
N ALA A 86 -1.20 -9.73 -15.52
CA ALA A 86 -1.22 -11.15 -15.20
C ALA A 86 -2.64 -11.67 -14.92
N LEU A 87 -3.47 -10.91 -14.18
CA LEU A 87 -4.86 -11.27 -13.90
C LEU A 87 -5.76 -11.21 -15.14
N SER A 88 -5.42 -10.36 -16.12
CA SER A 88 -6.16 -10.22 -17.37
C SER A 88 -5.83 -11.35 -18.36
N SER A 89 -4.75 -12.08 -18.12
CA SER A 89 -4.44 -13.29 -18.89
C SER A 89 -5.37 -14.43 -18.46
N TYR A 90 -5.78 -15.26 -19.43
CA TYR A 90 -6.54 -16.49 -19.17
C TYR A 90 -5.65 -17.69 -18.84
N GLY A 91 -4.35 -17.43 -18.59
CA GLY A 91 -3.36 -18.46 -18.27
C GLY A 91 -3.51 -19.06 -16.86
N ASP A 92 -2.86 -20.17 -16.64
CA ASP A 92 -2.72 -20.81 -15.34
C ASP A 92 -1.77 -20.01 -14.42
N THR A 93 -1.54 -20.53 -13.21
CA THR A 93 -0.65 -19.90 -12.22
C THR A 93 0.78 -19.73 -12.76
N ALA A 94 1.30 -20.72 -13.50
CA ALA A 94 2.66 -20.64 -14.04
C ALA A 94 2.80 -19.51 -15.06
N LYS A 95 1.83 -19.39 -15.98
CA LYS A 95 1.80 -18.30 -16.97
C LYS A 95 1.66 -16.92 -16.33
N LYS A 96 0.82 -16.79 -15.31
CA LYS A 96 0.68 -15.53 -14.56
C LYS A 96 1.99 -15.12 -13.86
N LEU A 97 2.69 -16.10 -13.27
CA LEU A 97 4.00 -15.86 -12.65
C LEU A 97 5.09 -15.54 -13.68
N GLU A 98 4.97 -16.00 -14.92
CA GLU A 98 5.84 -15.63 -16.03
C GLU A 98 5.59 -14.18 -16.44
N ILE A 99 4.33 -13.75 -16.58
CA ILE A 99 3.97 -12.35 -16.89
C ILE A 99 4.53 -11.38 -15.85
N LEU A 100 4.46 -11.71 -14.56
CA LEU A 100 5.07 -10.89 -13.50
C LEU A 100 6.62 -10.77 -13.59
N LYS A 101 7.28 -11.46 -14.52
CA LYS A 101 8.72 -11.34 -14.75
C LYS A 101 9.04 -10.62 -16.06
N ASP A 102 8.04 -10.38 -16.88
CA ASP A 102 8.21 -9.69 -18.16
C ASP A 102 8.46 -8.20 -17.91
N PRO A 103 9.57 -7.62 -18.35
CA PRO A 103 9.84 -6.21 -18.20
C PRO A 103 8.98 -5.31 -19.09
N HIS A 104 8.17 -5.90 -19.98
CA HIS A 104 7.31 -5.15 -20.87
C HIS A 104 5.92 -4.95 -20.27
N CYS A 105 5.43 -3.72 -20.31
CA CYS A 105 4.10 -3.37 -19.85
C CYS A 105 3.04 -3.81 -20.89
N GLY A 106 2.13 -4.68 -20.49
CA GLY A 106 1.04 -5.11 -21.36
C GLY A 106 -0.09 -4.09 -21.52
N ALA A 107 -0.90 -4.23 -22.56
CA ALA A 107 -2.01 -3.31 -22.83
C ALA A 107 -3.03 -3.24 -21.66
N PHE A 108 -3.30 -4.35 -21.00
CA PHE A 108 -4.23 -4.37 -19.88
C PHE A 108 -3.67 -3.65 -18.64
N ALA A 109 -2.35 -3.69 -18.40
CA ALA A 109 -1.70 -2.89 -17.38
C ALA A 109 -1.93 -1.39 -17.62
N VAL A 110 -1.70 -0.91 -18.85
CA VAL A 110 -1.94 0.51 -19.22
C VAL A 110 -3.40 0.89 -19.03
N ILE A 111 -4.35 0.11 -19.54
CA ILE A 111 -5.79 0.36 -19.37
C ILE A 111 -6.16 0.45 -17.89
N ARG A 112 -5.65 -0.46 -17.06
CA ARG A 112 -5.93 -0.47 -15.62
C ARG A 112 -5.30 0.68 -14.88
N LEU A 113 -4.08 1.09 -15.23
CA LEU A 113 -3.42 2.29 -14.68
C LEU A 113 -4.19 3.57 -15.03
N CYS A 114 -4.54 3.76 -16.30
CA CYS A 114 -5.33 4.92 -16.72
C CYS A 114 -6.68 4.98 -16.01
N SER A 115 -7.38 3.84 -15.92
CA SER A 115 -8.65 3.75 -15.20
C SER A 115 -8.48 4.01 -13.70
N TYR A 116 -7.41 3.52 -13.10
CA TYR A 116 -7.07 3.77 -11.70
C TYR A 116 -6.86 5.25 -11.44
N PHE A 117 -6.00 5.91 -12.22
CA PHE A 117 -5.72 7.33 -12.04
C PHE A 117 -6.93 8.22 -12.28
N ALA A 118 -7.74 7.92 -13.28
CA ALA A 118 -8.98 8.65 -13.54
C ALA A 118 -9.95 8.56 -12.35
N ALA A 119 -10.16 7.35 -11.82
CA ALA A 119 -11.02 7.13 -10.67
C ALA A 119 -10.43 7.72 -9.38
N TYR A 120 -9.14 7.53 -9.13
CA TYR A 120 -8.48 8.01 -7.92
C TYR A 120 -8.43 9.54 -7.88
N PHE A 121 -8.11 10.20 -9.01
CA PHE A 121 -8.16 11.65 -9.14
C PHE A 121 -9.57 12.22 -8.92
N ALA A 122 -10.59 11.57 -9.49
CA ALA A 122 -11.98 11.97 -9.29
C ALA A 122 -12.40 11.87 -7.81
N LEU A 123 -12.03 10.76 -7.15
CA LEU A 123 -12.29 10.57 -5.72
C LEU A 123 -11.54 11.60 -4.86
N CYS A 124 -10.27 11.92 -5.17
CA CYS A 124 -9.54 13.00 -4.52
C CYS A 124 -10.27 14.35 -4.64
N GLY A 125 -10.90 14.62 -5.80
CA GLY A 125 -11.71 15.82 -6.01
C GLY A 125 -13.01 15.85 -5.21
N CYS A 126 -13.54 14.68 -4.83
CA CYS A 126 -14.75 14.57 -4.01
C CYS A 126 -14.48 14.74 -2.50
N VAL A 127 -13.22 14.63 -2.04
CA VAL A 127 -12.89 14.73 -0.63
C VAL A 127 -12.76 16.19 -0.19
N ALA A 128 -13.62 16.62 0.73
CA ALA A 128 -13.47 17.89 1.43
C ALA A 128 -12.42 17.72 2.54
N PHE A 129 -11.30 18.45 2.43
CA PHE A 129 -10.25 18.37 3.42
C PHE A 129 -10.64 19.05 4.74
N THR A 130 -10.49 18.35 5.83
CA THR A 130 -10.51 18.86 7.20
C THR A 130 -9.35 18.24 7.98
N PRO A 131 -8.89 18.84 9.09
CA PRO A 131 -7.85 18.21 9.94
C PRO A 131 -8.22 16.78 10.37
N ARG A 132 -9.50 16.53 10.68
CA ARG A 132 -9.99 15.18 11.03
C ARG A 132 -9.83 14.21 9.85
N VAL A 133 -10.19 14.62 8.65
CA VAL A 133 -10.02 13.81 7.42
C VAL A 133 -8.54 13.53 7.15
N GLY A 134 -7.68 14.52 7.35
CA GLY A 134 -6.22 14.35 7.25
C GLY A 134 -5.68 13.29 8.20
N VAL A 135 -6.12 13.32 9.47
CA VAL A 135 -5.75 12.29 10.46
C VAL A 135 -6.29 10.91 10.05
N LEU A 136 -7.57 10.81 9.70
CA LEU A 136 -8.18 9.55 9.26
C LEU A 136 -7.43 8.94 8.07
N TRP A 137 -7.11 9.77 7.07
CA TRP A 137 -6.41 9.30 5.88
C TRP A 137 -4.98 8.88 6.19
N THR A 138 -4.27 9.63 7.03
CA THR A 138 -2.92 9.25 7.48
C THR A 138 -2.93 7.89 8.20
N LEU A 139 -3.85 7.69 9.16
CA LEU A 139 -3.97 6.41 9.87
C LEU A 139 -4.33 5.25 8.93
N ALA A 140 -5.16 5.52 7.91
CA ALA A 140 -5.51 4.53 6.88
C ALA A 140 -4.30 4.13 6.05
N LEU A 141 -3.48 5.10 5.59
CA LEU A 141 -2.25 4.84 4.84
C LEU A 141 -1.19 4.08 5.65
N VAL A 142 -1.11 4.33 6.95
CA VAL A 142 -0.26 3.55 7.87
C VAL A 142 -0.80 2.14 8.03
N GLY A 143 -2.12 2.00 8.18
CA GLY A 143 -2.81 0.72 8.39
C GLY A 143 -2.69 -0.23 7.20
N GLU A 144 -2.85 0.26 5.98
CA GLU A 144 -2.72 -0.60 4.78
C GLU A 144 -1.30 -1.13 4.60
N ARG A 145 -0.27 -0.30 4.92
CA ARG A 145 1.13 -0.74 4.88
C ARG A 145 1.44 -1.74 5.97
N ALA A 146 0.81 -1.60 7.15
CA ALA A 146 0.88 -2.63 8.19
C ALA A 146 0.26 -3.95 7.71
N LEU A 147 -0.90 -3.91 7.04
CA LEU A 147 -1.54 -5.10 6.45
C LEU A 147 -0.68 -5.71 5.33
N SER A 148 -0.07 -4.89 4.47
CA SER A 148 0.82 -5.38 3.40
C SER A 148 2.03 -6.12 3.98
N GLY A 149 2.72 -5.52 4.96
CA GLY A 149 3.83 -6.17 5.67
C GLY A 149 3.39 -7.44 6.41
N LEU A 150 2.20 -7.42 7.03
CA LEU A 150 1.60 -8.58 7.68
C LEU A 150 1.35 -9.72 6.68
N ALA A 151 0.85 -9.41 5.49
CA ALA A 151 0.63 -10.41 4.43
C ALA A 151 1.93 -11.07 3.99
N VAL A 152 3.00 -10.29 3.76
CA VAL A 152 4.33 -10.82 3.39
C VAL A 152 4.89 -11.73 4.49
N ALA A 153 4.67 -11.39 5.76
CA ALA A 153 5.14 -12.20 6.89
C ALA A 153 4.25 -13.44 7.17
N ALA A 154 2.95 -13.42 6.80
CA ALA A 154 1.98 -14.43 7.22
C ALA A 154 1.51 -15.37 6.10
N PHE A 155 1.34 -14.86 4.87
CA PHE A 155 0.79 -15.65 3.77
C PHE A 155 1.86 -16.56 3.14
N PRO A 156 1.47 -17.63 2.45
CA PRO A 156 2.41 -18.42 1.66
C PRO A 156 3.02 -17.55 0.55
N LEU A 157 4.31 -17.76 0.26
CA LEU A 157 5.01 -17.08 -0.82
C LEU A 157 4.80 -17.81 -2.15
N ALA A 158 4.58 -17.10 -3.22
CA ALA A 158 4.40 -17.67 -4.57
C ALA A 158 5.71 -18.11 -5.22
N LYS A 159 6.83 -17.52 -4.80
CA LYS A 159 8.17 -17.75 -5.37
C LYS A 159 9.20 -17.83 -4.25
N ASN A 160 10.28 -18.60 -4.47
CA ASN A 160 11.44 -18.63 -3.56
C ASN A 160 12.51 -17.60 -3.97
N THR A 161 12.11 -16.53 -4.66
CA THR A 161 12.99 -15.46 -5.16
C THR A 161 12.23 -14.14 -5.16
N GLY A 162 12.97 -13.04 -5.31
CA GLY A 162 12.41 -11.68 -5.37
C GLY A 162 12.25 -11.02 -4.00
N LEU A 163 11.88 -9.75 -4.02
CA LEU A 163 11.88 -8.88 -2.83
C LEU A 163 11.02 -9.40 -1.68
N ALA A 164 9.79 -9.86 -1.97
CA ALA A 164 8.91 -10.40 -0.94
C ALA A 164 9.53 -11.63 -0.25
N HIS A 165 10.18 -12.51 -1.00
CA HIS A 165 10.91 -13.65 -0.45
C HIS A 165 12.09 -13.18 0.41
N THR A 166 12.91 -12.25 -0.08
CA THR A 166 14.07 -11.72 0.64
C THR A 166 13.67 -11.12 1.99
N PHE A 167 12.62 -10.28 2.01
CA PHE A 167 12.13 -9.71 3.26
C PHE A 167 11.47 -10.74 4.19
N ALA A 168 10.72 -11.69 3.63
CA ALA A 168 10.06 -12.71 4.44
C ALA A 168 11.07 -13.70 5.06
N THR A 169 12.16 -14.00 4.37
CA THR A 169 13.20 -14.93 4.88
C THR A 169 14.14 -14.26 5.88
N ALA A 170 14.48 -12.98 5.69
CA ALA A 170 15.28 -12.21 6.63
C ALA A 170 14.51 -11.81 7.91
N ALA A 171 13.16 -11.76 7.83
CA ALA A 171 12.32 -11.32 8.92
C ALA A 171 12.19 -12.34 10.06
N ASP A 172 12.13 -11.85 11.29
CA ASP A 172 11.56 -12.59 12.41
C ASP A 172 10.03 -12.67 12.23
N ARG A 173 9.59 -13.62 11.41
CA ARG A 173 8.19 -13.71 10.95
C ARG A 173 7.18 -13.74 12.10
N VAL A 174 7.52 -14.35 13.22
CA VAL A 174 6.61 -14.44 14.39
C VAL A 174 6.41 -13.08 15.01
N ARG A 175 7.51 -12.39 15.34
CA ARG A 175 7.45 -11.06 15.96
C ARG A 175 6.90 -10.00 15.00
N VAL A 176 7.32 -10.03 13.73
CA VAL A 176 6.80 -9.12 12.69
C VAL A 176 5.29 -9.24 12.56
N ARG A 177 4.74 -10.47 12.50
CA ARG A 177 3.29 -10.69 12.47
C ARG A 177 2.60 -10.13 13.71
N GLN A 178 3.14 -10.39 14.90
CA GLN A 178 2.57 -9.88 16.16
C GLN A 178 2.57 -8.35 16.19
N VAL A 179 3.71 -7.72 15.89
CA VAL A 179 3.84 -6.27 15.91
C VAL A 179 2.89 -5.61 14.91
N LEU A 180 2.86 -6.09 13.65
CA LEU A 180 2.00 -5.49 12.63
C LEU A 180 0.51 -5.76 12.87
N ALA A 181 0.15 -6.93 13.40
CA ALA A 181 -1.23 -7.22 13.77
C ALA A 181 -1.71 -6.33 14.94
N VAL A 182 -0.90 -6.16 15.98
CA VAL A 182 -1.22 -5.26 17.10
C VAL A 182 -1.28 -3.81 16.62
N LEU A 183 -0.32 -3.36 15.81
CA LEU A 183 -0.33 -2.02 15.23
C LEU A 183 -1.62 -1.78 14.44
N TYR A 184 -1.98 -2.69 13.53
CA TYR A 184 -3.21 -2.55 12.74
C TYR A 184 -4.46 -2.56 13.62
N ALA A 185 -4.53 -3.40 14.65
CA ALA A 185 -5.66 -3.43 15.58
C ALA A 185 -5.81 -2.09 16.31
N MET A 186 -4.72 -1.50 16.81
CA MET A 186 -4.73 -0.18 17.43
C MET A 186 -5.18 0.92 16.45
N LEU A 187 -4.68 0.89 15.21
CA LEU A 187 -5.09 1.83 14.18
C LEU A 187 -6.57 1.68 13.81
N ALA A 188 -7.07 0.45 13.70
CA ALA A 188 -8.48 0.18 13.42
C ALA A 188 -9.40 0.68 14.54
N VAL A 189 -9.01 0.50 15.80
CA VAL A 189 -9.73 1.08 16.95
C VAL A 189 -9.69 2.61 16.89
N GLY A 190 -8.54 3.22 16.67
CA GLY A 190 -8.40 4.67 16.54
C GLY A 190 -9.20 5.25 15.37
N LEU A 191 -9.14 4.62 14.19
CA LEU A 191 -9.95 5.00 13.03
C LEU A 191 -11.45 4.93 13.34
N THR A 192 -11.90 3.83 13.97
CA THR A 192 -13.32 3.64 14.33
C THR A 192 -13.78 4.66 15.36
N ALA A 193 -12.98 4.94 16.39
CA ALA A 193 -13.26 5.95 17.40
C ALA A 193 -13.36 7.38 16.81
N LEU A 194 -12.59 7.66 15.74
CA LEU A 194 -12.66 8.92 15.01
C LEU A 194 -13.76 8.95 13.93
N GLY A 195 -14.60 7.91 13.82
CA GLY A 195 -15.69 7.81 12.83
C GLY A 195 -15.26 7.21 11.48
N GLY A 196 -14.00 6.78 11.32
CA GLY A 196 -13.46 6.19 10.10
C GLY A 196 -13.69 4.68 9.95
N TRP A 197 -14.71 4.10 10.59
CA TRP A 197 -15.01 2.67 10.54
C TRP A 197 -15.15 2.12 9.11
N ALA A 198 -15.67 2.93 8.19
CA ALA A 198 -15.83 2.52 6.79
C ALA A 198 -14.48 2.27 6.09
N LEU A 199 -13.42 3.01 6.46
CA LEU A 199 -12.05 2.79 5.96
C LEU A 199 -11.52 1.43 6.45
N VAL A 200 -11.81 1.09 7.72
CA VAL A 200 -11.42 -0.21 8.30
C VAL A 200 -12.11 -1.36 7.58
N LEU A 201 -13.42 -1.23 7.31
CA LEU A 201 -14.17 -2.22 6.54
C LEU A 201 -13.64 -2.37 5.12
N ALA A 202 -13.40 -1.26 4.41
CA ALA A 202 -12.84 -1.27 3.07
C ALA A 202 -11.48 -1.98 3.04
N ALA A 203 -10.56 -1.61 3.94
CA ALA A 203 -9.25 -2.26 4.06
C ALA A 203 -9.38 -3.76 4.35
N GLY A 204 -10.25 -4.16 5.27
CA GLY A 204 -10.52 -5.55 5.62
C GLY A 204 -11.04 -6.38 4.43
N CYS A 205 -12.01 -5.83 3.68
CA CYS A 205 -12.55 -6.48 2.48
C CYS A 205 -11.48 -6.66 1.39
N VAL A 206 -10.68 -5.61 1.15
CA VAL A 206 -9.59 -5.67 0.17
C VAL A 206 -8.50 -6.65 0.63
N PHE A 207 -8.18 -6.70 1.92
CA PHE A 207 -7.20 -7.65 2.48
C PHE A 207 -7.66 -9.10 2.35
N ALA A 208 -8.93 -9.38 2.64
CA ALA A 208 -9.51 -10.71 2.44
C ALA A 208 -9.48 -11.11 0.95
N ARG A 209 -9.83 -10.19 0.05
CA ARG A 209 -9.72 -10.40 -1.40
C ARG A 209 -8.27 -10.66 -1.84
N TYR A 210 -7.32 -9.90 -1.28
CA TYR A 210 -5.89 -10.08 -1.55
C TYR A 210 -5.44 -11.51 -1.24
N TYR A 211 -5.80 -12.03 -0.06
CA TYR A 211 -5.48 -13.43 0.30
C TYR A 211 -6.04 -14.43 -0.72
N VAL A 212 -7.31 -14.26 -1.10
CA VAL A 212 -7.96 -15.17 -2.07
C VAL A 212 -7.29 -15.11 -3.44
N VAL A 213 -7.00 -13.89 -3.95
CA VAL A 213 -6.33 -13.69 -5.24
C VAL A 213 -4.92 -14.27 -5.20
N ALA A 214 -4.12 -13.92 -4.18
CA ALA A 214 -2.76 -14.42 -4.02
C ALA A 214 -2.73 -15.94 -4.03
N LYS A 215 -3.56 -16.59 -3.21
CA LYS A 215 -3.58 -18.05 -3.08
C LYS A 215 -4.10 -18.75 -4.34
N LYS A 216 -5.23 -18.28 -4.93
CA LYS A 216 -5.89 -18.98 -6.05
C LYS A 216 -5.24 -18.70 -7.40
N GLN A 217 -4.72 -17.49 -7.62
CA GLN A 217 -4.24 -17.08 -8.92
C GLN A 217 -2.72 -17.21 -9.08
N PHE A 218 -1.98 -17.12 -7.96
CA PHE A 218 -0.52 -17.06 -7.98
C PHE A 218 0.15 -18.11 -7.06
N GLY A 219 -0.63 -18.88 -6.29
CA GLY A 219 -0.11 -19.84 -5.33
C GLY A 219 0.46 -19.22 -4.05
N GLY A 220 0.48 -17.89 -3.93
CA GLY A 220 0.99 -17.16 -2.79
C GLY A 220 1.24 -15.69 -3.10
N VAL A 221 1.90 -14.96 -2.19
CA VAL A 221 2.21 -13.54 -2.36
C VAL A 221 3.53 -13.32 -3.12
N THR A 222 3.56 -12.22 -3.89
CA THR A 222 4.77 -11.63 -4.50
C THR A 222 4.86 -10.15 -4.10
N GLY A 223 5.98 -9.48 -4.43
CA GLY A 223 6.11 -8.04 -4.26
C GLY A 223 5.06 -7.27 -5.08
N ASP A 224 4.82 -7.71 -6.32
CA ASP A 224 3.87 -7.10 -7.25
C ASP A 224 2.43 -7.17 -6.69
N LEU A 225 2.04 -8.34 -6.15
CA LEU A 225 0.76 -8.49 -5.49
C LEU A 225 0.63 -7.61 -4.24
N ALA A 226 1.71 -7.36 -3.50
CA ALA A 226 1.70 -6.45 -2.37
C ALA A 226 1.45 -5.00 -2.85
N GLY A 227 2.07 -4.58 -3.96
CA GLY A 227 1.78 -3.30 -4.61
C GLY A 227 0.34 -3.22 -5.11
N TRP A 228 -0.17 -4.27 -5.75
CA TRP A 228 -1.57 -4.36 -6.19
C TRP A 228 -2.54 -4.22 -5.00
N PHE A 229 -2.26 -4.87 -3.88
CA PHE A 229 -3.06 -4.74 -2.67
C PHE A 229 -3.11 -3.30 -2.18
N LEU A 230 -1.97 -2.61 -2.08
CA LEU A 230 -1.89 -1.23 -1.61
C LEU A 230 -2.73 -0.30 -2.49
N GLN A 231 -2.59 -0.37 -3.82
CA GLN A 231 -3.36 0.47 -4.73
C GLN A 231 -4.87 0.18 -4.67
N LYS A 232 -5.26 -1.10 -4.52
CA LYS A 232 -6.66 -1.46 -4.28
C LYS A 232 -7.15 -0.97 -2.92
N CYS A 233 -6.34 -1.03 -1.89
CA CYS A 233 -6.70 -0.56 -0.55
C CYS A 233 -6.89 0.96 -0.55
N GLU A 234 -5.94 1.72 -1.09
CA GLU A 234 -6.01 3.17 -1.20
C GLU A 234 -7.29 3.63 -1.92
N ILE A 235 -7.59 3.09 -3.11
CA ILE A 235 -8.76 3.54 -3.87
C ILE A 235 -10.09 3.20 -3.17
N TRP A 236 -10.21 2.02 -2.55
CA TRP A 236 -11.44 1.65 -1.86
C TRP A 236 -11.63 2.38 -0.53
N MET A 237 -10.55 2.63 0.21
CA MET A 237 -10.60 3.46 1.42
C MET A 237 -10.96 4.91 1.08
N LEU A 238 -10.39 5.46 -0.02
CA LEU A 238 -10.71 6.82 -0.47
C LEU A 238 -12.17 6.93 -0.93
N ALA A 239 -12.67 5.93 -1.63
CA ALA A 239 -14.08 5.86 -2.02
C ALA A 239 -15.01 5.79 -0.79
N ALA A 240 -14.64 5.00 0.22
CA ALA A 240 -15.38 4.93 1.47
C ALA A 240 -15.37 6.27 2.23
N LEU A 241 -14.22 6.96 2.26
CA LEU A 241 -14.08 8.27 2.87
C LEU A 241 -14.97 9.32 2.18
N ALA A 242 -14.91 9.39 0.84
CA ALA A 242 -15.72 10.29 0.05
C ALA A 242 -17.24 10.01 0.23
N ALA A 243 -17.63 8.73 0.24
CA ALA A 243 -19.00 8.32 0.47
C ALA A 243 -19.50 8.72 1.87
N CYS A 244 -18.69 8.53 2.91
CA CYS A 244 -19.04 8.95 4.28
C CYS A 244 -19.25 10.45 4.40
N GLN A 245 -18.41 11.25 3.72
CA GLN A 245 -18.61 12.71 3.68
C GLN A 245 -19.87 13.09 2.92
N TRP A 246 -20.12 12.46 1.77
CA TRP A 246 -21.32 12.72 0.97
C TRP A 246 -22.62 12.36 1.71
N LEU A 247 -22.60 11.30 2.52
CA LEU A 247 -23.72 10.87 3.36
C LEU A 247 -23.83 11.64 4.69
N GLY A 248 -22.94 12.59 4.96
CA GLY A 248 -22.92 13.36 6.21
C GLY A 248 -22.55 12.55 7.45
N VAL A 249 -21.81 11.43 7.29
CA VAL A 249 -21.34 10.59 8.38
C VAL A 249 -20.01 11.10 8.94
N LEU A 250 -19.23 11.85 8.14
CA LEU A 250 -17.93 12.45 8.48
C LEU A 250 -17.93 13.96 8.27
#